data_ec6d94ecc2b7eea457afc8d977c4b1fd
#
_entry.id   ec6d94ecc2b7eea457afc8d977c4b1fd
#
_cell.length_a   1.000
_cell.length_b   1.000
_cell.length_c   1.000
_cell.angle_alpha   90.00
_cell.angle_beta   90.00
_cell.angle_gamma   90.00
#
_symmetry.space_group_name_H-M   'P 1'
#
loop_
_entity.id
_entity.type
_entity.pdbx_description
1 polymer ?
#
loop_
_entity_poly.entity_id
_entity_poly.type
_entity_poly.pdbx_seq_one_letter_code
_entity_poly.pdbx_strand_id
1 'polypeptide(L)'
;MTQYEKAGITSTRRILAKKIKLLRYSRGWSQETLAELCGFHRSYIANIESGKHNVSLDNLERIAQAFEVPIAELLNPDFSLRIEQPAAAYFLDTAYG
;
A
#
# COMPACT_ATOMS: atom_id res chain seq x y z
N MET A 1 -1.47 -4.43 -28.40
CA MET A 1 -1.74 -4.35 -26.95
C MET A 1 -3.04 -5.07 -26.65
N THR A 2 -3.02 -6.02 -25.74
CA THR A 2 -4.20 -6.77 -25.35
C THR A 2 -5.07 -5.93 -24.41
N GLN A 3 -6.34 -6.35 -24.25
CA GLN A 3 -7.22 -5.70 -23.29
C GLN A 3 -6.66 -5.79 -21.86
N TYR A 4 -5.99 -6.88 -21.57
CA TYR A 4 -5.33 -7.09 -20.29
C TYR A 4 -4.31 -6.00 -20.00
N GLU A 5 -3.48 -5.70 -20.98
CA GLU A 5 -2.45 -4.68 -20.83
C GLU A 5 -3.06 -3.30 -20.68
N LYS A 6 -4.15 -3.03 -21.40
CA LYS A 6 -4.85 -1.74 -21.29
C LYS A 6 -5.50 -1.55 -19.93
N ALA A 7 -6.13 -2.60 -19.41
CA ALA A 7 -6.87 -2.53 -18.15
C ALA A 7 -5.97 -2.72 -16.94
N GLY A 8 -4.78 -3.19 -17.20
CA GLY A 8 -4.00 -3.57 -16.42
C GLY A 8 -3.26 -3.97 -15.30
N ILE A 9 -2.55 -5.01 -15.49
CA ILE A 9 -1.61 -5.51 -14.49
C ILE A 9 -0.60 -4.43 -14.13
N THR A 10 -0.10 -3.70 -15.14
CA THR A 10 0.83 -2.59 -14.95
C THR A 10 0.19 -1.47 -14.13
N SER A 11 -1.09 -1.22 -14.37
CA SER A 11 -1.83 -0.19 -13.63
C SER A 11 -1.99 -0.54 -12.16
N THR A 12 -2.18 -1.81 -11.85
CA THR A 12 -2.30 -2.26 -10.46
C THR A 12 -1.03 -1.98 -9.68
N ARG A 13 0.13 -2.24 -10.27
CA ARG A 13 1.40 -1.93 -9.63
C ARG A 13 1.58 -0.43 -9.39
N ARG A 14 1.13 0.38 -10.31
CA ARG A 14 1.17 1.84 -10.16
C ARG A 14 0.22 2.33 -9.09
N ILE A 15 -0.98 1.76 -9.01
CA ILE A 15 -1.92 2.08 -7.95
C ILE A 15 -1.30 1.78 -6.59
N LEU A 16 -0.74 0.60 -6.45
CA LEU A 16 -0.07 0.21 -5.22
C LEU A 16 1.06 1.16 -4.85
N ALA A 17 1.93 1.45 -5.82
CA ALA A 17 3.07 2.34 -5.61
C ALA A 17 2.61 3.71 -5.12
N LYS A 18 1.60 4.27 -5.79
CA LYS A 18 1.07 5.58 -5.44
C LYS A 18 0.41 5.58 -4.07
N LYS A 19 -0.37 4.53 -3.77
CA LYS A 19 -1.06 4.43 -2.49
C LYS A 19 -0.05 4.32 -1.34
N ILE A 20 0.98 3.52 -1.50
CA ILE A 20 2.01 3.38 -0.47
C ILE A 20 2.70 4.71 -0.20
N LYS A 21 3.05 5.44 -1.26
CA LYS A 21 3.65 6.77 -1.10
C LYS A 21 2.73 7.73 -0.34
N LEU A 22 1.44 7.76 -0.71
CA LEU A 22 0.47 8.63 -0.07
C LEU A 22 0.32 8.32 1.40
N LEU A 23 0.17 7.05 1.73
CA LEU A 23 0.03 6.63 3.12
C LEU A 23 1.30 6.97 3.91
N ARG A 24 2.45 6.72 3.32
CA ARG A 24 3.73 7.01 3.96
C ARG A 24 3.87 8.51 4.23
N TYR A 25 3.61 9.35 3.23
CA TYR A 25 3.68 10.79 3.39
C TYR A 25 2.68 11.30 4.43
N SER A 26 1.49 10.73 4.45
CA SER A 26 0.47 11.16 5.41
C SER A 26 0.88 10.91 6.85
N ARG A 27 1.80 9.99 7.07
CA ARG A 27 2.31 9.66 8.40
C ARG A 27 3.67 10.28 8.70
N GLY A 28 4.22 11.01 7.74
CA GLY A 28 5.54 11.59 7.89
C GLY A 28 6.65 10.54 7.93
N TRP A 29 6.43 9.38 7.31
CA TRP A 29 7.41 8.29 7.32
C TRP A 29 8.32 8.35 6.11
N SER A 30 9.60 8.04 6.33
CA SER A 30 10.54 7.78 5.25
C SER A 30 10.34 6.37 4.72
N GLN A 31 10.95 6.08 3.56
CA GLN A 31 10.99 4.70 3.05
C GLN A 31 11.66 3.78 4.06
N GLU A 32 12.69 4.26 4.71
CA GLU A 32 13.42 3.50 5.71
C GLU A 32 12.53 3.15 6.91
N THR A 33 11.75 4.11 7.39
CA THR A 33 10.82 3.87 8.50
C THR A 33 9.79 2.81 8.13
N LEU A 34 9.18 2.92 6.95
CA LEU A 34 8.22 1.92 6.51
C LEU A 34 8.87 0.54 6.39
N ALA A 35 10.06 0.49 5.81
CA ALA A 35 10.79 -0.77 5.66
C ALA A 35 11.03 -1.44 7.02
N GLU A 36 11.45 -0.67 8.01
CA GLU A 36 11.66 -1.19 9.36
C GLU A 36 10.38 -1.77 9.95
N LEU A 37 9.27 -1.05 9.80
CA LEU A 37 7.98 -1.51 10.32
C LEU A 37 7.51 -2.79 9.65
N CYS A 38 7.85 -2.98 8.37
CA CYS A 38 7.48 -4.19 7.63
C CYS A 38 8.48 -5.32 7.78
N GLY A 39 9.69 -5.04 8.26
CA GLY A 39 10.76 -6.01 8.28
C GLY A 39 11.39 -6.22 6.90
N PHE A 40 11.41 -5.18 6.07
CA PHE A 40 12.00 -5.21 4.74
C PHE A 40 13.22 -4.32 4.67
N HIS A 41 14.04 -4.51 3.63
CA HIS A 41 15.06 -3.57 3.25
C HIS A 41 14.42 -2.32 2.64
N ARG A 42 15.04 -1.16 2.87
CA ARG A 42 14.59 0.09 2.27
C ARG A 42 14.54 -0.01 0.75
N SER A 43 15.51 -0.69 0.13
CA SER A 43 15.55 -0.85 -1.32
C SER A 43 14.31 -1.59 -1.84
N TYR A 44 13.76 -2.52 -1.06
CA TYR A 44 12.55 -3.21 -1.45
C TYR A 44 11.35 -2.25 -1.51
N ILE A 45 11.22 -1.39 -0.49
CA ILE A 45 10.17 -0.36 -0.50
C ILE A 45 10.34 0.58 -1.69
N ALA A 46 11.58 1.02 -1.96
CA ALA A 46 11.86 1.88 -3.10
C ALA A 46 11.46 1.21 -4.42
N ASN A 47 11.74 -0.08 -4.56
CA ASN A 47 11.36 -0.83 -5.75
C ASN A 47 9.85 -0.91 -5.93
N ILE A 48 9.12 -1.15 -4.85
CA ILE A 48 7.66 -1.16 -4.91
C ILE A 48 7.12 0.21 -5.31
N GLU A 49 7.66 1.26 -4.73
CA GLU A 49 7.23 2.64 -5.03
C GLU A 49 7.61 3.08 -6.45
N SER A 50 8.49 2.34 -7.11
CA SER A 50 8.79 2.60 -8.52
C SER A 50 7.66 2.21 -9.47
N GLY A 51 6.72 1.41 -8.98
CA GLY A 51 5.57 0.95 -9.77
C GLY A 51 5.87 -0.20 -10.70
N LYS A 52 7.04 -0.80 -10.59
CA LYS A 52 7.46 -1.88 -11.50
C LYS A 52 7.59 -3.24 -10.82
N HIS A 53 7.55 -3.27 -9.50
CA HIS A 53 7.83 -4.49 -8.76
C HIS A 53 6.56 -5.30 -8.53
N ASN A 54 6.68 -6.63 -8.67
CA ASN A 54 5.61 -7.56 -8.36
C ASN A 54 5.69 -7.91 -6.88
N VAL A 55 4.64 -7.62 -6.14
CA VAL A 55 4.61 -7.82 -4.69
C VAL A 55 3.70 -9.00 -4.36
N SER A 56 4.20 -9.93 -3.55
CA SER A 56 3.40 -11.07 -3.13
C SER A 56 2.27 -10.62 -2.20
N LEU A 57 1.22 -11.44 -2.12
CA LEU A 57 0.12 -11.16 -1.19
C LEU A 57 0.60 -11.10 0.25
N ASP A 58 1.53 -11.99 0.62
CA ASP A 58 2.06 -11.99 1.98
C ASP A 58 2.78 -10.69 2.30
N ASN A 59 3.55 -10.18 1.36
CA ASN A 59 4.25 -8.93 1.56
C ASN A 59 3.29 -7.73 1.56
N LEU A 60 2.24 -7.77 0.74
CA LEU A 60 1.18 -6.77 0.81
C LEU A 60 0.54 -6.73 2.18
N GLU A 61 0.27 -7.90 2.75
CA GLU A 61 -0.32 -7.98 4.08
C GLU A 61 0.58 -7.35 5.13
N ARG A 62 1.88 -7.58 5.06
CA ARG A 62 2.84 -6.96 5.98
C ARG A 62 2.82 -5.43 5.87
N ILE A 63 2.74 -4.92 4.65
CA ILE A 63 2.66 -3.47 4.43
C ILE A 63 1.35 -2.91 4.96
N ALA A 64 0.24 -3.59 4.70
CA ALA A 64 -1.06 -3.17 5.18
C ALA A 64 -1.09 -3.14 6.72
N GLN A 65 -0.50 -4.14 7.36
CA GLN A 65 -0.39 -4.18 8.81
C GLN A 65 0.43 -3.01 9.36
N ALA A 66 1.52 -2.67 8.69
CA ALA A 66 2.34 -1.54 9.12
C ALA A 66 1.55 -0.22 9.07
N PHE A 67 0.71 -0.06 8.05
CA PHE A 67 -0.14 1.12 7.91
C PHE A 67 -1.42 1.02 8.73
N GLU A 68 -1.73 -0.14 9.27
CA GLU A 68 -2.97 -0.39 10.00
C GLU A 68 -4.21 -0.18 9.14
N VAL A 69 -4.16 -0.65 7.90
CA VAL A 69 -5.27 -0.58 6.96
C VAL A 69 -5.54 -1.96 6.37
N PRO A 70 -6.74 -2.21 5.83
CA PRO A 70 -7.00 -3.45 5.10
C PRO A 70 -6.17 -3.51 3.83
N ILE A 71 -5.83 -4.72 3.37
CA ILE A 71 -5.10 -4.91 2.11
C ILE A 71 -5.83 -4.21 0.96
N ALA A 72 -7.16 -4.29 0.93
CA ALA A 72 -7.95 -3.67 -0.12
C ALA A 72 -7.65 -2.17 -0.27
N GLU A 73 -7.31 -1.50 0.82
CA GLU A 73 -6.98 -0.07 0.76
C GLU A 73 -5.70 0.18 -0.03
N LEU A 74 -4.75 -0.73 0.03
CA LEU A 74 -3.50 -0.58 -0.74
C LEU A 74 -3.74 -0.65 -2.24
N LEU A 75 -4.80 -1.32 -2.67
CA LEU A 75 -5.12 -1.50 -4.09
C LEU A 75 -6.28 -0.63 -4.54
N ASN A 76 -6.78 0.22 -3.66
CA ASN A 76 -7.90 1.10 -3.98
C ASN A 76 -7.42 2.28 -4.83
N PRO A 77 -7.98 2.46 -6.05
CA PRO A 77 -7.58 3.57 -6.90
C PRO A 77 -8.09 4.93 -6.44
N ASP A 78 -8.89 4.97 -5.41
CA ASP A 78 -9.28 6.24 -4.79
C ASP A 78 -8.13 6.72 -3.91
N PHE A 79 -7.50 7.81 -4.32
CA PHE A 79 -6.35 8.36 -3.61
C PHE A 79 -6.71 9.47 -2.62
N SER A 80 -7.99 9.65 -2.36
CA SER A 80 -8.43 10.59 -1.34
C SER A 80 -8.06 10.08 0.05
N LEU A 81 -7.45 10.93 0.86
CA LEU A 81 -7.15 10.57 2.24
C LEU A 81 -8.36 10.88 3.11
N ARG A 82 -8.85 9.87 3.81
CA ARG A 82 -9.98 10.02 4.72
C ARG A 82 -9.47 10.28 6.12
N ILE A 83 -9.18 11.53 6.36
CA ILE A 83 -8.58 11.94 7.62
C ILE A 83 -9.52 11.72 8.81
N GLU A 84 -10.82 11.79 8.56
CA GLU A 84 -11.84 11.58 9.59
C GLU A 84 -12.01 10.11 9.99
N GLN A 85 -11.36 9.21 9.30
CA GLN A 85 -11.40 7.78 9.65
C GLN A 85 -10.01 7.34 10.12
N PRO A 86 -9.77 7.36 11.43
CA PRO A 86 -8.48 6.91 11.95
C PRO A 86 -8.27 5.42 11.66
N ALA A 87 -6.99 5.04 11.51
CA ALA A 87 -6.61 3.66 11.22
C ALA A 87 -7.21 2.67 12.23
N ALA A 88 -7.33 3.06 13.48
CA ALA A 88 -7.93 2.23 14.52
C ALA A 88 -9.37 1.84 14.19
N ALA A 89 -10.13 2.72 13.54
CA ALA A 89 -11.50 2.41 13.14
C ALA A 89 -11.55 1.29 12.11
N TYR A 90 -10.60 1.26 11.19
CA TYR A 90 -10.51 0.17 10.22
C TYR A 90 -10.25 -1.16 10.91
N PHE A 91 -9.39 -1.16 11.89
CA PHE A 91 -9.07 -2.38 12.62
C PHE A 91 -10.26 -2.91 13.39
N LEU A 92 -10.99 -2.04 14.04
CA LEU A 92 -12.19 -2.45 14.76
C LEU A 92 -13.20 -3.09 13.83
N ASP A 93 -13.43 -2.47 12.67
CA ASP A 93 -14.37 -3.01 11.70
C ASP A 93 -13.90 -4.35 11.17
N THR A 94 -12.62 -4.49 10.85
CA THR A 94 -12.08 -5.75 10.35
C THR A 94 -12.04 -6.84 11.41
N ALA A 95 -11.77 -6.48 12.66
CA ALA A 95 -11.68 -7.44 13.74
C ALA A 95 -13.04 -8.05 14.08
N TYR A 96 -14.10 -7.30 13.91
CA TYR A 96 -15.46 -7.75 14.28
C TYR A 96 -16.36 -8.02 13.07
N GLY A 97 -15.89 -7.66 11.91
CA GLY A 97 -16.62 -7.90 10.68
C GLY A 97 -16.29 -9.22 10.10
#